data_104ec9235eea14a95c1b0d8891d9ccd3
#
_entry.id   104ec9235eea14a95c1b0d8891d9ccd3
#
_cell.length_a   1.000
_cell.length_b   1.000
_cell.length_c   1.000
_cell.angle_alpha   90.00
_cell.angle_beta   90.00
_cell.angle_gamma   90.00
#
_symmetry.space_group_name_H-M   'P 1'
#
loop_
_entity.id
_entity.type
_entity.pdbx_description
1 polymer ?
#
loop_
_entity_poly.entity_id
_entity_poly.type
_entity_poly.pdbx_seq_one_letter_code
_entity_poly.pdbx_strand_id
1 'polypeptide(L)'
;MLATASIEEAVPDFLAGKGKGWITADYQMHPRANPKRRENRDGRERPLGGRAREIQRLIGRSLRAAVDLDRLGEKSIHIDCDVLEADGGTRTASVTAGFIALALACDKLSRAGRLNKPVLRDQVAAVSAGHVAGEYALDLCYIEDSSARVDLNVVAMAGGAIVEVQGTAEGEAVPRSDVDAMIDLALEGIGELCGVQRRALESAAVDLDRLLIQRA
;
A
#
# COMPACT_ATOMS: atom_id res chain seq x y z
N MET A 1 6.21 1.86 10.91
CA MET A 1 5.58 0.80 10.11
C MET A 1 6.57 -0.34 9.93
N LEU A 2 6.18 -1.57 10.20
CA LEU A 2 6.89 -2.78 9.82
C LEU A 2 6.04 -3.52 8.77
N ALA A 3 6.64 -3.86 7.63
CA ALA A 3 5.98 -4.66 6.61
C ALA A 3 6.84 -5.90 6.32
N THR A 4 6.22 -7.07 6.29
CA THR A 4 6.89 -8.34 5.97
C THR A 4 6.13 -9.09 4.88
N ALA A 5 6.82 -10.03 4.21
CA ALA A 5 6.22 -10.84 3.16
C ALA A 5 6.49 -12.32 3.39
N SER A 6 5.43 -13.11 3.45
CA SER A 6 5.45 -14.58 3.49
C SER A 6 5.05 -15.15 2.13
N ILE A 7 5.78 -16.17 1.67
CA ILE A 7 5.57 -16.80 0.37
C ILE A 7 5.05 -18.23 0.59
N GLU A 8 3.95 -18.58 -0.08
CA GLU A 8 3.36 -19.91 -0.08
C GLU A 8 3.28 -20.48 -1.50
N GLU A 9 3.58 -21.77 -1.68
CA GLU A 9 3.43 -22.53 -2.94
C GLU A 9 2.00 -23.03 -3.12
N ALA A 10 1.03 -22.22 -2.75
CA ALA A 10 -0.38 -22.52 -2.86
C ALA A 10 -1.15 -21.22 -3.15
N VAL A 11 -2.30 -21.36 -3.75
CA VAL A 11 -3.25 -20.26 -3.97
C VAL A 11 -4.58 -20.59 -3.31
N PRO A 12 -5.42 -19.60 -3.01
CA PRO A 12 -6.78 -19.85 -2.53
C PRO A 12 -7.56 -20.76 -3.48
N ASP A 13 -8.49 -21.55 -2.95
CA ASP A 13 -9.28 -22.56 -3.70
C ASP A 13 -9.94 -22.01 -4.96
N PHE A 14 -10.39 -20.73 -4.91
CA PHE A 14 -11.01 -20.08 -6.08
C PHE A 14 -10.02 -19.82 -7.25
N LEU A 15 -8.70 -19.95 -7.03
CA LEU A 15 -7.65 -19.82 -8.04
C LEU A 15 -6.93 -21.13 -8.35
N ALA A 16 -7.20 -22.21 -7.62
CA ALA A 16 -6.55 -23.49 -7.83
C ALA A 16 -6.72 -23.99 -9.28
N GLY A 17 -5.62 -24.36 -9.92
CA GLY A 17 -5.58 -24.84 -11.31
C GLY A 17 -5.77 -23.75 -12.38
N LYS A 18 -5.79 -22.45 -12.00
CA LYS A 18 -5.92 -21.34 -12.95
C LYS A 18 -4.59 -20.75 -13.41
N GLY A 19 -3.47 -21.23 -12.88
CA GLY A 19 -2.14 -20.75 -13.21
C GLY A 19 -1.83 -19.32 -12.74
N LYS A 20 -2.67 -18.76 -11.83
CA LYS A 20 -2.57 -17.38 -11.33
C LYS A 20 -2.14 -17.35 -9.88
N GLY A 21 -1.26 -16.41 -9.55
CA GLY A 21 -0.90 -16.14 -8.18
C GLY A 21 -1.89 -15.25 -7.44
N TRP A 22 -1.62 -15.05 -6.16
CA TRP A 22 -2.43 -14.19 -5.31
C TRP A 22 -1.57 -13.34 -4.38
N ILE A 23 -2.07 -12.16 -4.03
CA ILE A 23 -1.48 -11.29 -3.02
C ILE A 23 -2.59 -10.89 -2.06
N THR A 24 -2.34 -11.10 -0.79
CA THR A 24 -3.21 -10.65 0.29
C THR A 24 -2.41 -9.85 1.30
N ALA A 25 -3.10 -9.10 2.15
CA ALA A 25 -2.45 -8.32 3.18
C ALA A 25 -3.23 -8.37 4.49
N ASP A 26 -2.49 -8.36 5.57
CA ASP A 26 -2.98 -8.14 6.92
C ASP A 26 -2.48 -6.79 7.45
N TYR A 27 -3.29 -6.16 8.29
CA TYR A 27 -3.01 -4.87 8.90
C TYR A 27 -3.40 -4.89 10.35
N GLN A 28 -2.46 -4.55 11.21
CA GLN A 28 -2.72 -4.37 12.63
C GLN A 28 -1.95 -3.19 13.21
N MET A 29 -2.51 -2.60 14.25
CA MET A 29 -1.79 -1.63 15.08
C MET A 29 -1.17 -2.34 16.28
N HIS A 30 0.11 -2.09 16.52
CA HIS A 30 0.76 -2.54 17.76
C HIS A 30 0.00 -1.94 18.96
N PRO A 31 -0.19 -2.67 20.08
CA PRO A 31 -0.93 -2.15 21.22
C PRO A 31 -0.47 -0.78 21.74
N ARG A 32 0.77 -0.41 21.50
CA ARG A 32 1.35 0.88 21.91
C ARG A 32 1.55 1.85 20.74
N ALA A 33 1.02 1.54 19.55
CA ALA A 33 1.15 2.41 18.38
C ALA A 33 0.52 3.79 18.59
N ASN A 34 -0.57 3.85 19.36
CA ASN A 34 -1.19 5.11 19.75
C ASN A 34 -0.67 5.56 21.12
N PRO A 35 -0.04 6.75 21.25
CA PRO A 35 0.51 7.20 22.54
C PRO A 35 -0.58 7.51 23.59
N LYS A 36 -1.79 7.87 23.16
CA LYS A 36 -2.91 8.28 24.05
C LYS A 36 -3.72 7.13 24.58
N ARG A 37 -3.79 5.99 23.85
CA ARG A 37 -4.58 4.82 24.25
C ARG A 37 -3.89 3.53 23.81
N ARG A 38 -4.21 2.43 24.51
CA ARG A 38 -3.79 1.10 24.10
C ARG A 38 -4.73 0.59 22.99
N GLU A 39 -4.16 0.20 21.85
CA GLU A 39 -4.90 -0.49 20.79
C GLU A 39 -5.14 -1.96 21.13
N ASN A 40 -6.29 -2.49 20.74
CA ASN A 40 -6.57 -3.91 20.90
C ASN A 40 -5.95 -4.70 19.76
N ARG A 41 -5.41 -5.89 20.07
CA ARG A 41 -5.07 -6.86 19.04
C ARG A 41 -6.32 -7.66 18.70
N ASP A 42 -6.73 -7.51 17.45
CA ASP A 42 -7.87 -8.26 16.90
C ASP A 42 -7.41 -9.63 16.38
N GLY A 43 -8.34 -10.58 16.24
CA GLY A 43 -8.14 -11.80 15.48
C GLY A 43 -8.14 -13.11 16.25
N ARG A 44 -7.89 -13.16 17.58
CA ARG A 44 -7.95 -14.41 18.36
C ARG A 44 -9.28 -14.59 19.08
N GLU A 45 -9.71 -13.59 19.82
CA GLU A 45 -10.94 -13.64 20.63
C GLU A 45 -12.01 -12.67 20.12
N ARG A 46 -11.61 -11.74 19.25
CA ARG A 46 -12.50 -10.76 18.62
C ARG A 46 -12.29 -10.76 17.12
N PRO A 47 -13.34 -10.68 16.30
CA PRO A 47 -13.19 -10.50 14.86
C PRO A 47 -12.47 -9.16 14.59
N LEU A 48 -11.70 -9.13 13.50
CA LEU A 48 -11.06 -7.91 13.01
C LEU A 48 -12.09 -6.78 12.89
N GLY A 49 -11.75 -5.61 13.40
CA GLY A 49 -12.57 -4.40 13.29
C GLY A 49 -12.82 -4.00 11.83
N GLY A 50 -13.94 -3.32 11.56
CA GLY A 50 -14.30 -2.88 10.21
C GLY A 50 -13.20 -2.07 9.53
N ARG A 51 -12.54 -1.17 10.27
CA ARG A 51 -11.40 -0.37 9.79
C ARG A 51 -10.21 -1.24 9.38
N ALA A 52 -9.82 -2.22 10.18
CA ALA A 52 -8.70 -3.10 9.83
C ALA A 52 -8.99 -3.89 8.56
N ARG A 53 -10.20 -4.42 8.41
CA ARG A 53 -10.63 -5.15 7.19
C ARG A 53 -10.64 -4.26 5.95
N GLU A 54 -11.09 -3.02 6.09
CA GLU A 54 -11.08 -2.04 4.98
C GLU A 54 -9.66 -1.78 4.52
N ILE A 55 -8.73 -1.51 5.47
CA ILE A 55 -7.32 -1.23 5.16
C ILE A 55 -6.63 -2.46 4.56
N GLN A 56 -6.86 -3.67 5.09
CA GLN A 56 -6.35 -4.92 4.49
C GLN A 56 -6.75 -5.06 3.02
N ARG A 57 -8.02 -4.77 2.71
CA ARG A 57 -8.53 -4.83 1.34
C ARG A 57 -7.89 -3.78 0.43
N LEU A 58 -7.69 -2.56 0.94
CA LEU A 58 -6.99 -1.49 0.25
C LEU A 58 -5.55 -1.92 -0.11
N ILE A 59 -4.76 -2.35 0.89
CA ILE A 59 -3.38 -2.79 0.69
C ILE A 59 -3.32 -3.93 -0.34
N GLY A 60 -4.10 -4.99 -0.11
CA GLY A 60 -4.12 -6.15 -1.02
C GLY A 60 -4.48 -5.78 -2.45
N ARG A 61 -5.47 -4.87 -2.66
CA ARG A 61 -5.85 -4.39 -3.99
C ARG A 61 -4.74 -3.59 -4.64
N SER A 62 -4.14 -2.67 -3.90
CA SER A 62 -3.04 -1.82 -4.37
C SER A 62 -1.85 -2.65 -4.83
N LEU A 63 -1.43 -3.63 -4.04
CA LEU A 63 -0.32 -4.51 -4.37
C LEU A 63 -0.63 -5.43 -5.55
N ARG A 64 -1.85 -5.96 -5.66
CA ARG A 64 -2.27 -6.76 -6.83
C ARG A 64 -2.28 -5.94 -8.12
N ALA A 65 -2.59 -4.66 -8.07
CA ALA A 65 -2.51 -3.78 -9.25
C ALA A 65 -1.07 -3.66 -9.77
N ALA A 66 -0.08 -3.68 -8.88
CA ALA A 66 1.34 -3.57 -9.21
C ALA A 66 1.96 -4.87 -9.77
N VAL A 67 1.24 -6.01 -9.76
CA VAL A 67 1.78 -7.33 -10.11
C VAL A 67 1.00 -7.96 -11.26
N ASP A 68 1.71 -8.64 -12.13
CA ASP A 68 1.13 -9.57 -13.09
C ASP A 68 0.95 -10.94 -12.42
N LEU A 69 -0.27 -11.23 -12.00
CA LEU A 69 -0.60 -12.45 -11.27
C LEU A 69 -0.45 -13.72 -12.11
N ASP A 70 -0.57 -13.61 -13.44
CA ASP A 70 -0.34 -14.75 -14.34
C ASP A 70 1.16 -15.10 -14.38
N ARG A 71 2.05 -14.09 -14.37
CA ARG A 71 3.50 -14.29 -14.33
C ARG A 71 3.99 -14.74 -12.95
N LEU A 72 3.28 -14.41 -11.88
CA LEU A 72 3.58 -14.89 -10.53
C LEU A 72 3.36 -16.41 -10.43
N GLY A 73 2.39 -16.94 -11.19
CA GLY A 73 2.02 -18.36 -11.15
C GLY A 73 1.36 -18.74 -9.82
N GLU A 74 1.01 -20.00 -9.63
CA GLU A 74 0.27 -20.49 -8.45
C GLU A 74 1.07 -20.36 -7.14
N LYS A 75 1.32 -19.15 -6.72
CA LYS A 75 1.93 -18.77 -5.44
C LYS A 75 1.12 -17.68 -4.77
N SER A 76 1.06 -17.72 -3.45
CA SER A 76 0.54 -16.61 -2.65
C SER A 76 1.66 -15.84 -1.98
N ILE A 77 1.53 -14.51 -1.95
CA ILE A 77 2.38 -13.63 -1.13
C ILE A 77 1.46 -12.94 -0.13
N HIS A 78 1.72 -13.17 1.15
CA HIS A 78 1.02 -12.54 2.26
C HIS A 78 1.87 -11.39 2.78
N ILE A 79 1.31 -10.20 2.82
CA ILE A 79 1.97 -9.00 3.32
C ILE A 79 1.38 -8.65 4.67
N ASP A 80 2.20 -8.69 5.70
CA ASP A 80 1.82 -8.32 7.06
C ASP A 80 2.30 -6.89 7.34
N CYS A 81 1.38 -6.00 7.71
CA CYS A 81 1.65 -4.61 8.03
C CYS A 81 1.33 -4.33 9.50
N ASP A 82 2.39 -4.15 10.32
CA ASP A 82 2.28 -3.78 11.73
C ASP A 82 2.63 -2.29 11.91
N VAL A 83 1.68 -1.51 12.42
CA VAL A 83 1.90 -0.12 12.79
C VAL A 83 2.55 -0.07 14.15
N LEU A 84 3.83 0.33 14.24
CA LEU A 84 4.58 0.43 15.48
C LEU A 84 4.30 1.75 16.22
N GLU A 85 4.17 2.83 15.45
CA GLU A 85 3.82 4.18 15.91
C GLU A 85 2.89 4.82 14.88
N ALA A 86 1.82 5.48 15.32
CA ALA A 86 0.77 6.06 14.50
C ALA A 86 0.64 7.57 14.74
N ASP A 87 0.67 8.34 13.65
CA ASP A 87 0.40 9.77 13.61
C ASP A 87 -0.21 10.18 12.25
N GLY A 88 -1.41 9.72 11.93
CA GLY A 88 -2.01 9.86 10.61
C GLY A 88 -1.44 8.86 9.58
N GLY A 89 -1.97 8.82 8.37
CA GLY A 89 -1.43 8.15 7.19
C GLY A 89 -1.07 6.66 7.30
N THR A 90 -1.56 5.92 8.32
CA THR A 90 -1.10 4.53 8.55
C THR A 90 -1.49 3.58 7.42
N ARG A 91 -2.62 3.81 6.74
CA ARG A 91 -3.08 3.01 5.59
C ARG A 91 -2.20 3.24 4.36
N THR A 92 -1.84 4.48 4.08
CA THR A 92 -0.99 4.87 2.95
C THR A 92 0.45 4.40 3.14
N ALA A 93 0.99 4.58 4.35
CA ALA A 93 2.29 4.04 4.73
C ALA A 93 2.35 2.51 4.62
N SER A 94 1.23 1.79 4.88
CA SER A 94 1.16 0.33 4.72
C SER A 94 1.24 -0.10 3.26
N VAL A 95 0.60 0.62 2.33
CA VAL A 95 0.72 0.35 0.88
C VAL A 95 2.16 0.56 0.44
N THR A 96 2.76 1.70 0.82
CA THR A 96 4.13 2.07 0.42
C THR A 96 5.18 1.10 0.95
N ALA A 97 5.11 0.72 2.23
CA ALA A 97 6.01 -0.27 2.83
C ALA A 97 5.71 -1.70 2.34
N GLY A 98 4.45 -2.03 2.15
CA GLY A 98 4.01 -3.33 1.61
C GLY A 98 4.57 -3.61 0.22
N PHE A 99 4.70 -2.58 -0.63
CA PHE A 99 5.34 -2.74 -1.94
C PHE A 99 6.82 -3.10 -1.81
N ILE A 100 7.56 -2.50 -0.87
CA ILE A 100 8.97 -2.85 -0.64
C ILE A 100 9.08 -4.33 -0.22
N ALA A 101 8.26 -4.77 0.74
CA ALA A 101 8.23 -6.17 1.18
C ALA A 101 7.88 -7.14 0.03
N LEU A 102 6.93 -6.76 -0.82
CA LEU A 102 6.55 -7.51 -2.02
C LEU A 102 7.70 -7.62 -3.02
N ALA A 103 8.41 -6.52 -3.31
CA ALA A 103 9.55 -6.50 -4.22
C ALA A 103 10.70 -7.38 -3.70
N LEU A 104 11.00 -7.32 -2.39
CA LEU A 104 11.97 -8.21 -1.73
C LEU A 104 11.58 -9.69 -1.88
N ALA A 105 10.30 -10.03 -1.73
CA ALA A 105 9.82 -11.40 -1.93
C ALA A 105 9.95 -11.84 -3.39
N CYS A 106 9.63 -10.97 -4.35
CA CYS A 106 9.78 -11.24 -5.77
C CYS A 106 11.27 -11.43 -6.16
N ASP A 107 12.17 -10.62 -5.62
CA ASP A 107 13.63 -10.79 -5.84
C ASP A 107 14.12 -12.13 -5.29
N LYS A 108 13.71 -12.49 -4.07
CA LYS A 108 14.03 -13.80 -3.46
C LYS A 108 13.55 -14.96 -4.34
N LEU A 109 12.33 -14.89 -4.85
CA LEU A 109 11.79 -15.90 -5.76
C LEU A 109 12.56 -15.94 -7.09
N SER A 110 12.91 -14.79 -7.65
CA SER A 110 13.69 -14.69 -8.90
C SER A 110 15.09 -15.29 -8.73
N ARG A 111 15.81 -14.93 -7.66
CA ARG A 111 17.15 -15.49 -7.36
C ARG A 111 17.12 -16.99 -7.10
N ALA A 112 16.02 -17.50 -6.55
CA ALA A 112 15.83 -18.94 -6.34
C ALA A 112 15.39 -19.70 -7.61
N GLY A 113 15.29 -19.04 -8.78
CA GLY A 113 14.82 -19.64 -10.03
C GLY A 113 13.34 -20.02 -10.02
N ARG A 114 12.55 -19.47 -9.07
CA ARG A 114 11.12 -19.75 -8.91
C ARG A 114 10.22 -18.74 -9.64
N LEU A 115 10.81 -17.68 -10.18
CA LEU A 115 10.21 -16.77 -11.15
C LEU A 115 11.10 -16.68 -12.38
N ASN A 116 10.55 -17.03 -13.53
CA ASN A 116 11.28 -17.08 -14.80
C ASN A 116 11.20 -15.78 -15.60
N LYS A 117 10.35 -14.84 -15.18
CA LYS A 117 10.08 -13.58 -15.86
C LYS A 117 9.82 -12.46 -14.82
N PRO A 118 10.06 -11.20 -15.19
CA PRO A 118 9.63 -10.06 -14.39
C PRO A 118 8.13 -10.09 -14.14
N VAL A 119 7.72 -9.76 -12.92
CA VAL A 119 6.33 -9.85 -12.47
C VAL A 119 5.72 -8.53 -12.04
N LEU A 120 6.54 -7.52 -11.75
CA LEU A 120 6.06 -6.20 -11.34
C LEU A 120 5.68 -5.37 -12.57
N ARG A 121 4.47 -4.84 -12.60
CA ARG A 121 3.99 -3.92 -13.65
C ARG A 121 4.55 -2.53 -13.49
N ASP A 122 4.59 -2.06 -12.24
CA ASP A 122 5.09 -0.75 -11.82
C ASP A 122 5.26 -0.72 -10.30
N GLN A 123 5.91 0.34 -9.78
CA GLN A 123 5.85 0.65 -8.36
C GLN A 123 4.45 1.16 -8.00
N VAL A 124 4.02 0.91 -6.77
CA VAL A 124 2.80 1.49 -6.21
C VAL A 124 3.11 2.10 -4.85
N ALA A 125 2.63 3.30 -4.64
CA ALA A 125 2.71 3.97 -3.35
C ALA A 125 1.39 4.69 -3.04
N ALA A 126 1.26 5.19 -1.83
CA ALA A 126 0.08 5.90 -1.39
C ALA A 126 0.45 7.01 -0.42
N VAL A 127 -0.32 8.10 -0.45
CA VAL A 127 -0.18 9.23 0.46
C VAL A 127 -1.55 9.83 0.78
N SER A 128 -1.67 10.48 1.93
CA SER A 128 -2.83 11.31 2.25
C SER A 128 -2.62 12.74 1.76
N ALA A 129 -3.69 13.36 1.31
CA ALA A 129 -3.75 14.79 1.01
C ALA A 129 -5.04 15.35 1.57
N GLY A 130 -5.06 16.62 1.95
CA GLY A 130 -6.26 17.21 2.50
C GLY A 130 -6.29 18.72 2.40
N HIS A 131 -7.48 19.30 2.70
CA HIS A 131 -7.68 20.72 2.80
C HIS A 131 -7.75 21.12 4.27
N VAL A 132 -6.65 21.71 4.77
CA VAL A 132 -6.44 22.05 6.18
C VAL A 132 -6.22 23.56 6.30
N ALA A 133 -7.00 24.21 7.14
CA ALA A 133 -6.87 25.65 7.42
C ALA A 133 -6.82 26.57 6.17
N GLY A 134 -7.48 26.18 5.08
CA GLY A 134 -7.54 26.96 3.83
C GLY A 134 -6.45 26.63 2.81
N GLU A 135 -5.57 25.68 3.09
CA GLU A 135 -4.48 25.25 2.20
C GLU A 135 -4.55 23.73 1.92
N TYR A 136 -3.99 23.32 0.79
CA TYR A 136 -3.82 21.90 0.50
C TYR A 136 -2.54 21.39 1.14
N ALA A 137 -2.66 20.32 1.92
CA ALA A 137 -1.55 19.68 2.63
C ALA A 137 -1.36 18.24 2.15
N LEU A 138 -0.11 17.78 2.17
CA LEU A 138 0.30 16.42 1.82
C LEU A 138 0.81 15.68 3.06
N ASP A 139 0.56 14.37 3.13
CA ASP A 139 1.03 13.50 4.21
C ASP A 139 0.55 13.97 5.59
N LEU A 140 -0.77 14.04 5.74
CA LEU A 140 -1.42 14.59 6.93
C LEU A 140 -1.03 13.83 8.20
N CYS A 141 -0.54 14.56 9.21
CA CYS A 141 -0.44 14.03 10.56
C CYS A 141 -1.85 13.95 11.21
N TYR A 142 -1.95 13.27 12.37
CA TYR A 142 -3.24 13.07 13.04
C TYR A 142 -3.99 14.37 13.37
N ILE A 143 -3.25 15.44 13.73
CA ILE A 143 -3.86 16.74 14.07
C ILE A 143 -4.46 17.39 12.83
N GLU A 144 -3.75 17.35 11.71
CA GLU A 144 -4.21 17.87 10.42
C GLU A 144 -5.39 17.05 9.88
N ASP A 145 -5.26 15.70 9.85
CA ASP A 145 -6.31 14.77 9.42
C ASP A 145 -7.63 14.98 10.21
N SER A 146 -7.53 15.12 11.53
CA SER A 146 -8.69 15.31 12.40
C SER A 146 -9.38 16.68 12.27
N SER A 147 -8.72 17.66 11.68
CA SER A 147 -9.24 19.02 11.47
C SER A 147 -9.44 19.36 9.99
N ALA A 148 -9.09 18.46 9.11
CA ALA A 148 -9.23 18.64 7.67
C ALA A 148 -10.69 18.81 7.26
N ARG A 149 -10.98 19.79 6.40
CA ARG A 149 -12.28 19.91 5.74
C ARG A 149 -12.53 18.77 4.74
N VAL A 150 -11.45 18.32 4.12
CA VAL A 150 -11.44 17.15 3.22
C VAL A 150 -10.17 16.38 3.50
N ASP A 151 -10.29 15.06 3.64
CA ASP A 151 -9.18 14.13 3.62
C ASP A 151 -9.30 13.18 2.42
N LEU A 152 -8.21 13.03 1.69
CA LEU A 152 -8.08 12.07 0.61
C LEU A 152 -6.94 11.09 0.92
N ASN A 153 -7.15 9.82 0.56
CA ASN A 153 -6.07 8.84 0.48
C ASN A 153 -5.96 8.41 -0.99
N VAL A 154 -4.84 8.68 -1.59
CA VAL A 154 -4.58 8.37 -3.01
C VAL A 154 -3.57 7.26 -3.11
N VAL A 155 -3.88 6.26 -3.92
CA VAL A 155 -2.98 5.18 -4.30
C VAL A 155 -2.74 5.26 -5.80
N ALA A 156 -1.48 5.34 -6.21
CA ALA A 156 -1.15 5.37 -7.64
C ALA A 156 0.15 4.62 -7.93
N MET A 157 0.32 4.32 -9.20
CA MET A 157 1.55 3.79 -9.77
C MET A 157 2.58 4.91 -9.97
N ALA A 158 3.87 4.55 -10.03
CA ALA A 158 4.95 5.50 -10.34
C ALA A 158 4.71 6.26 -11.66
N GLY A 159 4.08 5.62 -12.64
CA GLY A 159 3.69 6.26 -13.90
C GLY A 159 2.46 7.18 -13.82
N GLY A 160 1.94 7.48 -12.63
CA GLY A 160 0.81 8.38 -12.40
C GLY A 160 -0.58 7.74 -12.58
N ALA A 161 -0.66 6.46 -12.94
CA ALA A 161 -1.96 5.77 -13.07
C ALA A 161 -2.58 5.53 -11.69
N ILE A 162 -3.79 6.04 -11.47
CA ILE A 162 -4.50 5.94 -10.19
C ILE A 162 -5.05 4.51 -10.01
N VAL A 163 -4.80 3.95 -8.83
CA VAL A 163 -5.33 2.65 -8.41
C VAL A 163 -6.60 2.82 -7.58
N GLU A 164 -6.58 3.77 -6.64
CA GLU A 164 -7.71 4.04 -5.76
C GLU A 164 -7.63 5.47 -5.21
N VAL A 165 -8.78 6.10 -5.08
CA VAL A 165 -8.95 7.37 -4.36
C VAL A 165 -10.08 7.16 -3.35
N GLN A 166 -9.79 7.42 -2.09
CA GLN A 166 -10.78 7.44 -1.01
C GLN A 166 -10.76 8.82 -0.38
N GLY A 167 -11.92 9.43 -0.18
CA GLY A 167 -11.97 10.74 0.44
C GLY A 167 -13.34 11.06 1.03
N THR A 168 -13.32 11.93 2.02
CA THR A 168 -14.50 12.41 2.71
C THR A 168 -14.43 13.92 2.83
N ALA A 169 -15.53 14.60 2.54
CA ALA A 169 -15.71 16.00 2.90
C ALA A 169 -16.46 16.07 4.24
N GLU A 170 -15.83 16.66 5.25
CA GLU A 170 -16.45 16.87 6.55
C GLU A 170 -17.28 18.16 6.52
N GLY A 171 -18.60 18.02 6.72
CA GLY A 171 -19.54 19.12 6.71
C GLY A 171 -20.07 19.48 5.33
N GLU A 172 -19.59 20.55 4.70
CA GLU A 172 -20.08 20.99 3.40
C GLU A 172 -19.34 20.30 2.25
N ALA A 173 -20.08 20.02 1.16
CA ALA A 173 -19.51 19.52 -0.09
C ALA A 173 -18.45 20.51 -0.65
N VAL A 174 -17.46 19.97 -1.34
CA VAL A 174 -16.36 20.74 -1.93
C VAL A 174 -16.41 20.72 -3.45
N PRO A 175 -15.93 21.78 -4.13
CA PRO A 175 -15.79 21.80 -5.57
C PRO A 175 -14.90 20.66 -6.07
N ARG A 176 -15.22 20.13 -7.25
CA ARG A 176 -14.39 19.12 -7.90
C ARG A 176 -12.95 19.60 -8.11
N SER A 177 -12.76 20.89 -8.42
CA SER A 177 -11.43 21.50 -8.60
C SER A 177 -10.52 21.31 -7.40
N ASP A 178 -11.08 21.33 -6.17
CA ASP A 178 -10.30 21.15 -4.94
C ASP A 178 -9.85 19.68 -4.83
N VAL A 179 -10.73 18.74 -5.21
CA VAL A 179 -10.40 17.31 -5.25
C VAL A 179 -9.33 17.04 -6.31
N ASP A 180 -9.46 17.61 -7.51
CA ASP A 180 -8.48 17.47 -8.59
C ASP A 180 -7.11 18.02 -8.15
N ALA A 181 -7.05 19.20 -7.49
CA ALA A 181 -5.81 19.78 -6.98
C ALA A 181 -5.14 18.91 -5.88
N MET A 182 -5.93 18.33 -4.98
CA MET A 182 -5.40 17.41 -3.96
C MET A 182 -4.89 16.11 -4.56
N ILE A 183 -5.53 15.60 -5.62
CA ILE A 183 -5.05 14.42 -6.36
C ILE A 183 -3.72 14.74 -7.05
N ASP A 184 -3.59 15.89 -7.71
CA ASP A 184 -2.35 16.30 -8.36
C ASP A 184 -1.21 16.39 -7.35
N LEU A 185 -1.44 17.03 -6.20
CA LEU A 185 -0.48 17.11 -5.09
C LEU A 185 -0.08 15.70 -4.58
N ALA A 186 -1.06 14.80 -4.43
CA ALA A 186 -0.80 13.44 -4.00
C ALA A 186 0.03 12.64 -5.03
N LEU A 187 -0.19 12.84 -6.34
CA LEU A 187 0.60 12.19 -7.38
C LEU A 187 2.06 12.64 -7.37
N GLU A 188 2.35 13.92 -7.10
CA GLU A 188 3.71 14.42 -6.89
C GLU A 188 4.37 13.72 -5.70
N GLY A 189 3.71 13.67 -4.54
CA GLY A 189 4.21 12.97 -3.35
C GLY A 189 4.41 11.46 -3.56
N ILE A 190 3.54 10.81 -4.33
CA ILE A 190 3.69 9.39 -4.70
C ILE A 190 4.95 9.20 -5.55
N GLY A 191 5.25 10.12 -6.46
CA GLY A 191 6.50 10.10 -7.23
C GLY A 191 7.74 10.13 -6.33
N GLU A 192 7.75 10.99 -5.30
CA GLU A 192 8.82 11.05 -4.30
C GLU A 192 8.93 9.74 -3.49
N LEU A 193 7.79 9.18 -3.04
CA LEU A 193 7.74 7.92 -2.31
C LEU A 193 8.25 6.75 -3.16
N CYS A 194 7.96 6.70 -4.45
CA CYS A 194 8.54 5.71 -5.37
C CYS A 194 10.07 5.84 -5.45
N GLY A 195 10.60 7.06 -5.42
CA GLY A 195 12.03 7.31 -5.29
C GLY A 195 12.62 6.77 -3.98
N VAL A 196 11.90 6.93 -2.86
CA VAL A 196 12.29 6.36 -1.54
C VAL A 196 12.28 4.83 -1.60
N GLN A 197 11.25 4.21 -2.17
CA GLN A 197 11.15 2.76 -2.35
C GLN A 197 12.34 2.22 -3.16
N ARG A 198 12.70 2.88 -4.28
CA ARG A 198 13.84 2.48 -5.11
C ARG A 198 15.14 2.50 -4.32
N ARG A 199 15.44 3.59 -3.62
CA ARG A 199 16.65 3.68 -2.78
C ARG A 199 16.69 2.63 -1.68
N ALA A 200 15.55 2.32 -1.06
CA ALA A 200 15.47 1.27 -0.03
C ALA A 200 15.76 -0.12 -0.61
N LEU A 201 15.26 -0.43 -1.81
CA LEU A 201 15.50 -1.70 -2.50
C LEU A 201 16.96 -1.80 -2.95
N GLU A 202 17.54 -0.74 -3.50
CA GLU A 202 18.96 -0.66 -3.85
C GLU A 202 19.86 -0.91 -2.64
N SER A 203 19.53 -0.32 -1.49
CA SER A 203 20.27 -0.54 -0.23
C SER A 203 20.19 -1.99 0.25
N ALA A 204 19.13 -2.72 -0.13
CA ALA A 204 18.96 -4.15 0.11
C ALA A 204 19.57 -5.03 -1.01
N ALA A 205 20.33 -4.45 -1.94
CA ALA A 205 20.90 -5.11 -3.10
C ALA A 205 19.85 -5.77 -4.02
N VAL A 206 18.67 -5.16 -4.13
CA VAL A 206 17.61 -5.55 -5.06
C VAL A 206 17.62 -4.62 -6.26
N ASP A 207 17.78 -5.18 -7.43
CA ASP A 207 17.64 -4.50 -8.72
C ASP A 207 16.16 -4.53 -9.13
N LEU A 208 15.46 -3.41 -8.88
CA LEU A 208 14.04 -3.28 -9.18
C LEU A 208 13.77 -3.40 -10.69
N ASP A 209 14.66 -2.93 -11.55
CA ASP A 209 14.46 -2.94 -13.01
C ASP A 209 14.44 -4.36 -13.59
N ARG A 210 15.11 -5.31 -12.90
CA ARG A 210 15.01 -6.74 -13.23
C ARG A 210 13.65 -7.36 -12.90
N LEU A 211 12.92 -6.78 -11.97
CA LEU A 211 11.61 -7.26 -11.54
C LEU A 211 10.48 -6.59 -12.33
N LEU A 212 10.73 -5.42 -12.91
CA LEU A 212 9.76 -4.66 -13.69
C LEU A 212 9.57 -5.23 -15.09
N ILE A 213 8.32 -5.32 -15.51
CA ILE A 213 7.94 -5.71 -16.87
C ILE A 213 8.29 -4.56 -17.79
N GLN A 214 9.24 -4.77 -18.72
CA GLN A 214 9.57 -3.78 -19.73
C GLN A 214 8.32 -3.48 -20.57
N ARG A 215 7.93 -2.22 -20.63
CA ARG A 215 6.89 -1.76 -21.56
C ARG A 215 7.51 -1.71 -22.96
N ALA A 216 6.86 -2.37 -23.91
CA ALA A 216 7.24 -2.32 -25.32
C ALA A 216 6.99 -0.94 -25.92
#